data_8facd06ff5df3e3736d5563d5652d2b0
#
_entry.id   8facd06ff5df3e3736d5563d5652d2b0
#
_cell.length_a   1.000
_cell.length_b   1.000
_cell.length_c   1.000
_cell.angle_alpha   90.00
_cell.angle_beta   90.00
_cell.angle_gamma   90.00
#
_symmetry.space_group_name_H-M   'P 1'
#
loop_
_entity.id
_entity.type
_entity.pdbx_description
1 polymer ?
#
loop_
_entity_poly.entity_id
_entity_poly.type
_entity_poly.pdbx_seq_one_letter_code
_entity_poly.pdbx_strand_id
1 'polypeptide(L)'
;MDAIVFSQIDFGLLQPLLDNDDITDISYSNGGQLWVKTLSKGVYQEHIEGLTNEVMEKLAFQCSNVMGKTFNMAHPLLDAESAELRLNFVHDSLATNGIAVLIRKTPAKIRLKKEKLVEEDYVSLKLHDFLIECVGGHCNILVSGETGSGKTELIKYLASHIKEDEKIITIEDTLELHLDKIYPTRDIIAMKTNNIASYSDVLVACMRQNPRWILLSEVRSAEAVMAVRNSISSGHNILSTIHSDKASSIPMRLYSLLESSQDIDQFVKGMHRYIQLGVHVKGFYSTKYQRFQREITQVVEFYVDDEANQAKANIIYSRDLAGNETYNNPTSHLIDYLASQGVVMREDPFIPKGQEIAASEEDGLIHVENQPQQVTQTQAPTNTGELEVMDM
;
A
#
# COMPACT_ATOMS: atom_id res chain seq x y z
N MET A 1 9.65 25.21 3.21
CA MET A 1 9.03 26.40 2.60
C MET A 1 7.55 26.18 2.27
N ASP A 2 7.13 24.95 1.94
CA ASP A 2 5.79 24.67 1.38
C ASP A 2 4.61 24.70 2.36
N ALA A 3 4.81 24.39 3.65
CA ALA A 3 3.71 24.37 4.63
C ALA A 3 3.14 25.77 4.99
N ILE A 4 3.99 26.79 4.99
CA ILE A 4 3.57 28.20 5.27
C ILE A 4 2.79 28.78 4.09
N VAL A 5 3.11 28.33 2.89
CA VAL A 5 2.58 28.85 1.63
C VAL A 5 1.13 28.38 1.41
N PHE A 6 0.83 27.11 1.73
CA PHE A 6 -0.53 26.55 1.60
C PHE A 6 -1.49 26.97 2.72
N SER A 7 -0.98 27.44 3.86
CA SER A 7 -1.83 28.07 4.90
C SER A 7 -2.51 29.36 4.44
N GLN A 8 -2.09 29.92 3.29
CA GLN A 8 -2.66 31.10 2.66
C GLN A 8 -3.77 30.77 1.64
N ILE A 9 -4.00 29.48 1.33
CA ILE A 9 -5.06 29.08 0.41
C ILE A 9 -6.35 28.94 1.18
N ASP A 10 -7.37 29.66 0.74
CA ASP A 10 -8.73 29.53 1.22
C ASP A 10 -9.47 28.45 0.40
N PHE A 11 -9.71 27.30 1.01
CA PHE A 11 -10.47 26.22 0.41
C PHE A 11 -11.99 26.43 0.48
N GLY A 12 -12.44 27.47 1.19
CA GLY A 12 -13.84 27.88 1.23
C GLY A 12 -14.80 26.71 1.52
N LEU A 13 -15.73 26.48 0.59
CA LEU A 13 -16.76 25.43 0.71
C LEU A 13 -16.20 24.00 0.78
N LEU A 14 -14.95 23.76 0.38
CA LEU A 14 -14.31 22.44 0.46
C LEU A 14 -13.65 22.17 1.82
N GLN A 15 -13.47 23.20 2.68
CA GLN A 15 -12.78 23.04 3.96
C GLN A 15 -13.39 21.94 4.86
N PRO A 16 -14.73 21.81 5.02
CA PRO A 16 -15.31 20.74 5.83
C PRO A 16 -14.98 19.34 5.32
N LEU A 17 -14.82 19.16 3.99
CA LEU A 17 -14.40 17.89 3.41
C LEU A 17 -12.93 17.61 3.68
N LEU A 18 -12.09 18.64 3.66
CA LEU A 18 -10.67 18.51 3.97
C LEU A 18 -10.44 18.19 5.46
N ASP A 19 -11.25 18.73 6.35
CA ASP A 19 -11.18 18.45 7.78
C ASP A 19 -11.69 17.05 8.16
N ASN A 20 -12.48 16.42 7.30
CA ASN A 20 -13.00 15.07 7.53
C ASN A 20 -11.93 14.01 7.25
N ASP A 21 -11.45 13.35 8.29
CA ASP A 21 -10.41 12.31 8.24
C ASP A 21 -10.78 11.05 7.44
N ASP A 22 -12.08 10.79 7.27
CA ASP A 22 -12.55 9.65 6.47
C ASP A 22 -12.39 9.89 4.96
N ILE A 23 -12.34 11.16 4.53
CA ILE A 23 -12.19 11.54 3.12
C ILE A 23 -10.73 11.43 2.70
N THR A 24 -10.50 10.77 1.57
CA THR A 24 -9.18 10.60 0.96
C THR A 24 -9.00 11.41 -0.33
N ASP A 25 -10.04 11.47 -1.16
CA ASP A 25 -10.01 12.19 -2.43
C ASP A 25 -11.30 12.99 -2.62
N ILE A 26 -11.18 14.17 -3.19
CA ILE A 26 -12.27 15.06 -3.59
C ILE A 26 -12.08 15.36 -5.06
N SER A 27 -13.08 15.03 -5.90
CA SER A 27 -13.03 15.24 -7.34
C SER A 27 -14.20 16.12 -7.77
N TYR A 28 -13.89 17.25 -8.39
CA TYR A 28 -14.85 18.14 -9.00
C TYR A 28 -14.74 18.06 -10.51
N SER A 29 -15.85 17.88 -11.21
CA SER A 29 -15.88 17.71 -12.67
C SER A 29 -17.24 18.04 -13.27
N ASN A 30 -17.32 18.01 -14.61
CA ASN A 30 -18.55 18.10 -15.39
C ASN A 30 -19.46 19.29 -15.01
N GLY A 31 -18.87 20.46 -14.73
CA GLY A 31 -19.60 21.68 -14.48
C GLY A 31 -20.40 21.75 -13.19
N GLY A 32 -19.99 20.97 -12.16
CA GLY A 32 -20.61 21.03 -10.84
C GLY A 32 -20.77 19.69 -10.13
N GLN A 33 -20.30 18.59 -10.71
CA GLN A 33 -20.35 17.29 -10.03
C GLN A 33 -19.19 17.16 -9.06
N LEU A 34 -19.53 16.92 -7.79
CA LEU A 34 -18.56 16.66 -6.73
C LEU A 34 -18.63 15.20 -6.31
N TRP A 35 -17.51 14.50 -6.44
CA TRP A 35 -17.33 13.12 -6.02
C TRP A 35 -16.35 13.06 -4.86
N VAL A 36 -16.69 12.29 -3.85
CA VAL A 36 -15.89 12.13 -2.64
C VAL A 36 -15.56 10.65 -2.46
N LYS A 37 -14.29 10.36 -2.22
CA LYS A 37 -13.83 9.02 -1.85
C LYS A 37 -13.50 9.00 -0.37
N THR A 38 -14.01 7.99 0.32
CA THR A 38 -13.78 7.79 1.75
C THR A 38 -13.14 6.46 2.07
N LEU A 39 -12.55 6.35 3.25
CA LEU A 39 -12.01 5.10 3.78
C LEU A 39 -13.13 4.09 4.09
N SER A 40 -14.26 4.58 4.62
CA SER A 40 -15.36 3.75 5.13
C SER A 40 -16.37 3.36 4.05
N LYS A 41 -16.85 4.32 3.24
CA LYS A 41 -17.98 4.11 2.31
C LYS A 41 -17.56 3.92 0.84
N GLY A 42 -16.29 4.17 0.51
CA GLY A 42 -15.83 4.20 -0.89
C GLY A 42 -16.16 5.53 -1.57
N VAL A 43 -16.62 5.48 -2.83
CA VAL A 43 -16.89 6.67 -3.66
C VAL A 43 -18.39 6.96 -3.71
N TYR A 44 -18.76 8.22 -3.49
CA TYR A 44 -20.13 8.70 -3.64
C TYR A 44 -20.15 10.15 -4.15
N GLN A 45 -21.29 10.57 -4.66
CA GLN A 45 -21.53 11.95 -5.08
C GLN A 45 -22.01 12.77 -3.89
N GLU A 46 -21.41 13.96 -3.72
CA GLU A 46 -21.78 14.94 -2.71
C GLU A 46 -22.34 16.17 -3.39
N HIS A 47 -23.18 16.93 -2.70
CA HIS A 47 -23.72 18.19 -3.20
C HIS A 47 -23.44 19.32 -2.22
N ILE A 48 -22.73 20.35 -2.71
CA ILE A 48 -22.44 21.56 -1.92
C ILE A 48 -23.04 22.75 -2.68
N GLU A 49 -24.03 23.40 -2.05
CA GLU A 49 -24.63 24.59 -2.61
C GLU A 49 -23.59 25.71 -2.80
N GLY A 50 -23.60 26.34 -3.96
CA GLY A 50 -22.65 27.41 -4.31
C GLY A 50 -21.28 26.95 -4.78
N LEU A 51 -21.01 25.65 -4.89
CA LEU A 51 -19.79 25.15 -5.48
C LEU A 51 -19.90 25.16 -7.01
N THR A 52 -19.26 26.13 -7.65
CA THR A 52 -19.33 26.37 -9.09
C THR A 52 -17.97 26.32 -9.76
N ASN A 53 -17.93 26.35 -11.09
CA ASN A 53 -16.68 26.44 -11.86
C ASN A 53 -15.85 27.67 -11.44
N GLU A 54 -16.49 28.83 -11.24
CA GLU A 54 -15.78 30.06 -10.84
C GLU A 54 -15.12 29.92 -9.46
N VAL A 55 -15.73 29.17 -8.54
CA VAL A 55 -15.15 28.89 -7.23
C VAL A 55 -13.90 27.99 -7.40
N MET A 56 -13.98 26.97 -8.26
CA MET A 56 -12.86 26.09 -8.53
C MET A 56 -11.72 26.78 -9.29
N GLU A 57 -12.05 27.66 -10.23
CA GLU A 57 -11.07 28.48 -10.96
C GLU A 57 -10.34 29.45 -10.01
N LYS A 58 -11.05 30.10 -9.08
CA LYS A 58 -10.43 30.93 -8.03
C LYS A 58 -9.46 30.13 -7.18
N LEU A 59 -9.82 28.92 -6.77
CA LEU A 59 -8.92 28.03 -6.04
C LEU A 59 -7.69 27.67 -6.88
N ALA A 60 -7.86 27.34 -8.17
CA ALA A 60 -6.77 27.06 -9.08
C ALA A 60 -5.82 28.26 -9.22
N PHE A 61 -6.34 29.47 -9.36
CA PHE A 61 -5.52 30.70 -9.42
C PHE A 61 -4.78 30.97 -8.10
N GLN A 62 -5.40 30.75 -6.95
CA GLN A 62 -4.70 30.85 -5.67
C GLN A 62 -3.52 29.86 -5.61
N CYS A 63 -3.76 28.58 -5.95
CA CYS A 63 -2.72 27.56 -6.01
C CYS A 63 -1.61 27.94 -7.01
N SER A 64 -1.97 28.43 -8.21
CA SER A 64 -1.04 28.85 -9.24
C SER A 64 -0.11 29.96 -8.74
N ASN A 65 -0.67 30.98 -8.11
CA ASN A 65 0.09 32.12 -7.54
C ASN A 65 1.04 31.65 -6.45
N VAL A 66 0.54 30.83 -5.53
CA VAL A 66 1.29 30.30 -4.41
C VAL A 66 2.46 29.42 -4.89
N MET A 67 2.25 28.62 -5.92
CA MET A 67 3.26 27.75 -6.52
C MET A 67 4.19 28.47 -7.50
N GLY A 68 3.95 29.75 -7.82
CA GLY A 68 4.69 30.49 -8.84
C GLY A 68 4.58 29.86 -10.23
N LYS A 69 3.46 29.19 -10.53
CA LYS A 69 3.18 28.51 -11.80
C LYS A 69 2.10 29.27 -12.58
N THR A 70 2.13 29.18 -13.90
CA THR A 70 1.09 29.75 -14.75
C THR A 70 -0.03 28.72 -14.97
N PHE A 71 -1.30 29.13 -14.81
CA PHE A 71 -2.46 28.32 -15.12
C PHE A 71 -3.43 29.12 -15.99
N ASN A 72 -3.58 28.75 -17.24
CA ASN A 72 -4.46 29.39 -18.23
C ASN A 72 -4.60 28.48 -19.47
N MET A 73 -5.27 28.94 -20.53
CA MET A 73 -5.47 28.21 -21.78
C MET A 73 -4.15 27.75 -22.43
N ALA A 74 -3.05 28.49 -22.30
CA ALA A 74 -1.75 28.12 -22.86
C ALA A 74 -0.98 27.14 -21.94
N HIS A 75 -1.29 27.12 -20.65
CA HIS A 75 -0.74 26.22 -19.63
C HIS A 75 -1.90 25.60 -18.84
N PRO A 76 -2.63 24.65 -19.47
CA PRO A 76 -3.92 24.19 -18.97
C PRO A 76 -3.85 23.13 -17.86
N LEU A 77 -2.66 22.73 -17.44
CA LEU A 77 -2.44 21.74 -16.39
C LEU A 77 -1.69 22.39 -15.22
N LEU A 78 -2.20 22.22 -14.01
CA LEU A 78 -1.54 22.67 -12.78
C LEU A 78 -1.52 21.55 -11.76
N ASP A 79 -0.31 21.12 -11.39
CA ASP A 79 -0.06 20.31 -10.21
C ASP A 79 0.45 21.21 -9.07
N ALA A 80 -0.25 21.15 -7.95
CA ALA A 80 0.11 21.83 -6.72
C ALA A 80 0.19 20.83 -5.56
N GLU A 81 1.15 21.02 -4.67
CA GLU A 81 1.36 20.14 -3.53
C GLU A 81 1.59 20.96 -2.27
N SER A 82 0.99 20.51 -1.18
CA SER A 82 1.32 20.96 0.17
C SER A 82 1.94 19.81 0.96
N ALA A 83 2.14 20.05 2.25
CA ALA A 83 2.61 19.00 3.15
C ALA A 83 1.69 17.78 3.21
N GLU A 84 0.38 17.94 3.02
CA GLU A 84 -0.62 16.88 3.21
C GLU A 84 -1.69 16.82 2.11
N LEU A 85 -1.58 17.69 1.09
CA LEU A 85 -2.52 17.73 -0.02
C LEU A 85 -1.78 17.71 -1.34
N ARG A 86 -2.32 16.95 -2.28
CA ARG A 86 -1.96 16.99 -3.69
C ARG A 86 -3.16 17.41 -4.50
N LEU A 87 -3.00 18.46 -5.30
CA LEU A 87 -4.04 19.02 -6.12
C LEU A 87 -3.63 18.96 -7.60
N ASN A 88 -4.55 18.51 -8.42
CA ASN A 88 -4.41 18.57 -9.87
C ASN A 88 -5.58 19.35 -10.44
N PHE A 89 -5.29 20.34 -11.27
CA PHE A 89 -6.28 21.15 -11.95
C PHE A 89 -6.10 21.00 -13.46
N VAL A 90 -7.22 20.82 -14.17
CA VAL A 90 -7.29 20.80 -15.61
C VAL A 90 -8.20 21.93 -16.08
N HIS A 91 -7.65 22.86 -16.85
CA HIS A 91 -8.35 24.01 -17.37
C HIS A 91 -9.48 23.60 -18.32
N ASP A 92 -10.53 24.40 -18.42
CA ASP A 92 -11.70 24.18 -19.27
C ASP A 92 -11.38 24.10 -20.78
N SER A 93 -10.24 24.63 -21.21
CA SER A 93 -9.73 24.44 -22.60
C SER A 93 -9.41 22.97 -22.93
N LEU A 94 -9.21 22.10 -21.91
CA LEU A 94 -9.03 20.66 -22.05
C LEU A 94 -10.21 19.88 -21.47
N ALA A 95 -10.73 20.31 -20.32
CA ALA A 95 -11.89 19.70 -19.67
C ALA A 95 -13.17 20.35 -20.21
N THR A 96 -13.81 19.71 -21.19
CA THR A 96 -14.85 20.31 -22.08
C THR A 96 -16.12 20.80 -21.35
N ASN A 97 -16.36 20.38 -20.10
CA ASN A 97 -17.55 20.77 -19.35
C ASN A 97 -17.22 21.66 -18.12
N GLY A 98 -16.17 22.47 -18.23
CA GLY A 98 -15.65 23.29 -17.15
C GLY A 98 -14.40 22.71 -16.51
N ILE A 99 -13.81 23.44 -15.57
CA ILE A 99 -12.59 23.01 -14.87
C ILE A 99 -12.77 21.64 -14.20
N ALA A 100 -11.75 20.77 -14.29
CA ALA A 100 -11.70 19.55 -13.49
C ALA A 100 -10.63 19.67 -12.40
N VAL A 101 -10.97 19.23 -11.18
CA VAL A 101 -10.12 19.34 -10.01
C VAL A 101 -10.10 18.02 -9.25
N LEU A 102 -8.90 17.55 -8.91
CA LEU A 102 -8.70 16.44 -8.00
C LEU A 102 -7.86 16.90 -6.80
N ILE A 103 -8.37 16.70 -5.60
CA ILE A 103 -7.64 16.94 -4.36
C ILE A 103 -7.48 15.60 -3.65
N ARG A 104 -6.25 15.17 -3.43
CA ARG A 104 -5.91 13.97 -2.66
C ARG A 104 -5.28 14.34 -1.34
N LYS A 105 -5.74 13.71 -0.27
CA LYS A 105 -5.21 13.88 1.09
C LYS A 105 -4.15 12.83 1.38
N THR A 106 -2.97 13.28 1.79
CA THR A 106 -1.83 12.45 2.23
C THR A 106 -1.40 12.86 3.64
N PRO A 107 -2.22 12.62 4.67
CA PRO A 107 -1.94 13.15 6.01
C PRO A 107 -0.71 12.49 6.65
N ALA A 108 0.03 13.29 7.41
CA ALA A 108 1.18 12.86 8.17
C ALA A 108 0.76 12.12 9.45
N LYS A 109 0.12 10.97 9.30
CA LYS A 109 -0.32 10.11 10.42
C LYS A 109 -0.32 8.63 10.05
N ILE A 110 -0.17 7.77 11.07
CA ILE A 110 -0.39 6.33 10.94
C ILE A 110 -1.89 6.08 11.15
N ARG A 111 -2.56 5.61 10.10
CA ARG A 111 -4.00 5.29 10.15
C ARG A 111 -4.28 3.88 10.64
N LEU A 112 -3.33 2.96 10.41
CA LEU A 112 -3.46 1.56 10.80
C LEU A 112 -3.03 1.38 12.25
N LYS A 113 -3.78 0.54 12.98
CA LYS A 113 -3.47 0.12 14.35
C LYS A 113 -3.68 -1.39 14.44
N LYS A 114 -2.86 -2.10 15.20
CA LYS A 114 -2.89 -3.57 15.34
C LYS A 114 -4.30 -4.07 15.66
N GLU A 115 -4.94 -3.49 16.66
CA GLU A 115 -6.27 -3.90 17.12
C GLU A 115 -7.29 -3.79 15.98
N LYS A 116 -7.31 -2.64 15.30
CA LYS A 116 -8.22 -2.38 14.19
C LYS A 116 -7.94 -3.26 12.98
N LEU A 117 -6.68 -3.55 12.67
CA LEU A 117 -6.31 -4.44 11.57
C LEU A 117 -6.87 -5.85 11.76
N VAL A 118 -6.83 -6.35 13.00
CA VAL A 118 -7.34 -7.68 13.33
C VAL A 118 -8.87 -7.68 13.43
N GLU A 119 -9.48 -6.68 14.10
CA GLU A 119 -10.94 -6.56 14.24
C GLU A 119 -11.64 -6.37 12.88
N GLU A 120 -11.03 -5.65 11.97
CA GLU A 120 -11.57 -5.40 10.62
C GLU A 120 -11.26 -6.52 9.61
N ASP A 121 -10.66 -7.62 10.06
CA ASP A 121 -10.28 -8.75 9.21
C ASP A 121 -9.36 -8.35 8.04
N TYR A 122 -8.52 -7.32 8.28
CA TYR A 122 -7.48 -6.91 7.32
C TYR A 122 -6.33 -7.92 7.29
N VAL A 123 -5.95 -8.44 8.45
CA VAL A 123 -4.90 -9.43 8.65
C VAL A 123 -5.17 -10.21 9.94
N SER A 124 -4.90 -11.51 9.95
CA SER A 124 -4.96 -12.29 11.21
C SER A 124 -3.81 -11.90 12.15
N LEU A 125 -4.02 -12.08 13.45
CA LEU A 125 -3.01 -11.76 14.46
C LEU A 125 -1.68 -12.47 14.20
N LYS A 126 -1.71 -13.76 13.87
CA LYS A 126 -0.50 -14.56 13.60
C LYS A 126 0.27 -14.07 12.36
N LEU A 127 -0.44 -13.68 11.30
CA LEU A 127 0.20 -13.12 10.10
C LEU A 127 0.74 -11.71 10.37
N HIS A 128 0.01 -10.90 11.14
CA HIS A 128 0.49 -9.60 11.60
C HIS A 128 1.81 -9.73 12.33
N ASP A 129 1.87 -10.59 13.37
CA ASP A 129 3.06 -10.73 14.21
C ASP A 129 4.24 -11.29 13.40
N PHE A 130 4.00 -12.22 12.46
CA PHE A 130 4.99 -12.68 11.50
C PHE A 130 5.59 -11.52 10.67
N LEU A 131 4.75 -10.65 10.10
CA LEU A 131 5.22 -9.51 9.30
C LEU A 131 6.05 -8.53 10.14
N ILE A 132 5.67 -8.29 11.40
CA ILE A 132 6.43 -7.42 12.30
C ILE A 132 7.78 -8.05 12.68
N GLU A 133 7.84 -9.36 12.93
CA GLU A 133 9.11 -10.07 13.14
C GLU A 133 10.03 -9.97 11.92
N CYS A 134 9.46 -10.06 10.70
CA CYS A 134 10.22 -9.88 9.45
C CYS A 134 10.78 -8.46 9.30
N VAL A 135 10.02 -7.42 9.69
CA VAL A 135 10.54 -6.03 9.73
C VAL A 135 11.67 -5.92 10.76
N GLY A 136 11.48 -6.48 11.97
CA GLY A 136 12.51 -6.50 13.01
C GLY A 136 13.79 -7.23 12.58
N GLY A 137 13.66 -8.23 11.70
CA GLY A 137 14.75 -8.98 11.08
C GLY A 137 15.24 -8.40 9.76
N HIS A 138 14.92 -7.16 9.44
CA HIS A 138 15.40 -6.43 8.27
C HIS A 138 15.04 -7.06 6.91
N CYS A 139 13.92 -7.76 6.80
CA CYS A 139 13.45 -8.26 5.53
C CYS A 139 13.15 -7.11 4.55
N ASN A 140 13.60 -7.26 3.32
CA ASN A 140 13.20 -6.40 2.21
C ASN A 140 11.80 -6.80 1.78
N ILE A 141 10.84 -5.87 1.89
CA ILE A 141 9.42 -6.14 1.67
C ILE A 141 8.87 -5.23 0.57
N LEU A 142 8.23 -5.82 -0.42
CA LEU A 142 7.47 -5.11 -1.44
C LEU A 142 5.96 -5.37 -1.27
N VAL A 143 5.20 -4.29 -1.14
CA VAL A 143 3.73 -4.35 -1.02
C VAL A 143 3.10 -4.07 -2.38
N SER A 144 2.33 -5.02 -2.89
CA SER A 144 1.61 -4.93 -4.16
C SER A 144 0.11 -4.73 -3.98
N GLY A 145 -0.56 -4.29 -5.03
CA GLY A 145 -2.01 -4.10 -5.08
C GLY A 145 -2.43 -2.98 -6.02
N GLU A 146 -3.73 -2.81 -6.21
CA GLU A 146 -4.30 -1.77 -7.04
C GLU A 146 -4.17 -0.36 -6.43
N THR A 147 -4.44 0.67 -7.24
CA THR A 147 -4.51 2.05 -6.75
C THR A 147 -5.61 2.20 -5.70
N GLY A 148 -5.25 2.76 -4.53
CA GLY A 148 -6.20 2.96 -3.42
C GLY A 148 -6.46 1.72 -2.57
N SER A 149 -5.77 0.60 -2.80
CA SER A 149 -5.86 -0.59 -1.95
C SER A 149 -5.25 -0.40 -0.54
N GLY A 150 -4.46 0.65 -0.33
CA GLY A 150 -3.84 0.96 0.97
C GLY A 150 -2.39 0.51 1.12
N LYS A 151 -1.68 0.26 0.01
CA LYS A 151 -0.25 -0.12 0.01
C LYS A 151 0.62 0.83 0.83
N THR A 152 0.51 2.13 0.56
CA THR A 152 1.30 3.17 1.25
C THR A 152 0.99 3.21 2.75
N GLU A 153 -0.27 3.02 3.14
CA GLU A 153 -0.64 2.96 4.56
C GLU A 153 -0.05 1.73 5.26
N LEU A 154 -0.01 0.57 4.56
CA LEU A 154 0.66 -0.61 5.09
C LEU A 154 2.17 -0.40 5.23
N ILE A 155 2.83 0.24 4.24
CA ILE A 155 4.26 0.58 4.35
C ILE A 155 4.52 1.53 5.52
N LYS A 156 3.70 2.58 5.71
CA LYS A 156 3.80 3.45 6.90
C LYS A 156 3.69 2.66 8.19
N TYR A 157 2.73 1.74 8.26
CA TYR A 157 2.51 0.90 9.43
C TYR A 157 3.70 -0.02 9.69
N LEU A 158 4.20 -0.72 8.68
CA LEU A 158 5.39 -1.57 8.81
C LEU A 158 6.62 -0.74 9.23
N ALA A 159 6.81 0.43 8.61
CA ALA A 159 7.92 1.35 8.94
C ALA A 159 7.84 1.87 10.38
N SER A 160 6.65 1.95 10.98
CA SER A 160 6.50 2.32 12.40
C SER A 160 7.12 1.32 13.37
N HIS A 161 7.36 0.08 12.91
CA HIS A 161 7.98 -0.99 13.70
C HIS A 161 9.49 -1.15 13.44
N ILE A 162 10.08 -0.32 12.59
CA ILE A 162 11.54 -0.20 12.45
C ILE A 162 12.10 0.33 13.80
N LYS A 163 13.23 -0.19 14.22
CA LYS A 163 13.88 0.22 15.49
C LYS A 163 14.16 1.72 15.50
N GLU A 164 14.00 2.35 16.66
CA GLU A 164 14.10 3.80 16.80
C GLU A 164 15.50 4.37 16.53
N ASP A 165 16.52 3.57 16.76
CA ASP A 165 17.94 3.92 16.54
C ASP A 165 18.40 3.70 15.10
N GLU A 166 17.52 3.19 14.22
CA GLU A 166 17.83 2.94 12.82
C GLU A 166 17.42 4.14 11.95
N LYS A 167 18.40 4.62 11.16
CA LYS A 167 18.18 5.71 10.23
C LYS A 167 17.36 5.29 9.04
N ILE A 168 16.32 6.08 8.73
CA ILE A 168 15.42 5.88 7.60
C ILE A 168 15.58 7.04 6.62
N ILE A 169 15.68 6.73 5.33
CA ILE A 169 15.55 7.72 4.27
C ILE A 169 14.40 7.32 3.36
N THR A 170 13.45 8.23 3.12
CA THR A 170 12.41 8.03 2.12
C THR A 170 12.82 8.70 0.81
N ILE A 171 12.55 8.05 -0.34
CA ILE A 171 12.74 8.60 -1.67
C ILE A 171 11.40 8.55 -2.39
N GLU A 172 10.85 9.71 -2.71
CA GLU A 172 9.50 9.86 -3.22
C GLU A 172 9.45 10.86 -4.37
N ASP A 173 8.66 10.61 -5.38
CA ASP A 173 8.33 11.61 -6.39
C ASP A 173 7.16 12.51 -5.94
N THR A 174 6.30 11.97 -5.12
CA THR A 174 5.25 12.67 -4.39
C THR A 174 5.32 12.25 -2.93
N LEU A 175 5.35 13.21 -2.01
CA LEU A 175 5.44 12.93 -0.59
C LEU A 175 4.12 12.31 -0.08
N GLU A 176 4.16 11.07 0.35
CA GLU A 176 3.03 10.31 0.89
C GLU A 176 3.35 9.67 2.24
N LEU A 177 4.62 9.32 2.47
CA LEU A 177 5.03 8.59 3.67
C LEU A 177 5.06 9.48 4.91
N HIS A 178 5.58 10.70 4.81
CA HIS A 178 5.64 11.71 5.89
C HIS A 178 6.22 11.18 7.22
N LEU A 179 7.08 10.17 7.19
CA LEU A 179 7.61 9.56 8.41
C LEU A 179 8.43 10.55 9.25
N ASP A 180 9.12 11.49 8.61
CA ASP A 180 9.85 12.59 9.24
C ASP A 180 8.96 13.50 10.11
N LYS A 181 7.70 13.70 9.70
CA LYS A 181 6.70 14.49 10.43
C LYS A 181 5.98 13.68 11.49
N ILE A 182 5.72 12.39 11.20
CA ILE A 182 5.08 11.46 12.13
C ILE A 182 6.00 11.18 13.33
N TYR A 183 7.32 11.07 13.07
CA TYR A 183 8.34 10.76 14.07
C TYR A 183 9.46 11.79 14.09
N PRO A 184 9.19 13.04 14.54
CA PRO A 184 10.13 14.16 14.45
C PRO A 184 11.40 14.01 15.33
N THR A 185 11.42 13.04 16.23
CA THR A 185 12.54 12.75 17.12
C THR A 185 13.47 11.64 16.59
N ARG A 186 13.07 10.94 15.51
CA ARG A 186 13.85 9.88 14.89
C ARG A 186 14.76 10.43 13.76
N ASP A 187 15.85 9.73 13.48
CA ASP A 187 16.73 10.08 12.35
C ASP A 187 16.08 9.65 11.01
N ILE A 188 15.17 10.49 10.53
CA ILE A 188 14.43 10.25 9.28
C ILE A 188 14.65 11.43 8.34
N ILE A 189 15.03 11.14 7.09
CA ILE A 189 15.19 12.14 6.04
C ILE A 189 14.20 11.82 4.91
N ALA A 190 13.29 12.75 4.62
CA ALA A 190 12.44 12.68 3.44
C ALA A 190 13.13 13.36 2.26
N MET A 191 13.38 12.59 1.18
CA MET A 191 13.97 13.09 -0.06
C MET A 191 12.93 13.00 -1.19
N LYS A 192 12.85 14.08 -1.99
CA LYS A 192 11.94 14.14 -3.13
C LYS A 192 12.71 14.18 -4.44
N THR A 193 12.31 13.33 -5.39
CA THR A 193 12.77 13.42 -6.78
C THR A 193 12.03 14.55 -7.52
N ASN A 194 12.67 15.15 -8.49
CA ASN A 194 12.11 16.21 -9.31
C ASN A 194 12.84 16.29 -10.66
N ASN A 195 12.52 17.31 -11.45
CA ASN A 195 13.19 17.54 -12.75
C ASN A 195 14.68 17.90 -12.66
N ILE A 196 15.20 18.20 -11.46
CA ILE A 196 16.61 18.56 -11.21
C ILE A 196 17.39 17.33 -10.70
N ALA A 197 16.76 16.49 -9.87
CA ALA A 197 17.36 15.31 -9.27
C ALA A 197 16.50 14.08 -9.54
N SER A 198 17.04 13.14 -10.30
CA SER A 198 16.43 11.85 -10.62
C SER A 198 16.48 10.89 -9.42
N TYR A 199 15.79 9.74 -9.52
CA TYR A 199 15.93 8.66 -8.53
C TYR A 199 17.39 8.25 -8.33
N SER A 200 18.19 8.18 -9.39
CA SER A 200 19.59 7.81 -9.32
C SER A 200 20.42 8.84 -8.56
N ASP A 201 20.19 10.13 -8.80
CA ASP A 201 20.92 11.22 -8.11
C ASP A 201 20.59 11.23 -6.62
N VAL A 202 19.30 11.13 -6.29
CA VAL A 202 18.82 11.09 -4.91
C VAL A 202 19.33 9.85 -4.18
N LEU A 203 19.38 8.68 -4.84
CA LEU A 203 19.92 7.46 -4.26
C LEU A 203 21.41 7.60 -3.93
N VAL A 204 22.21 8.20 -4.83
CA VAL A 204 23.65 8.45 -4.57
C VAL A 204 23.81 9.35 -3.34
N ALA A 205 23.00 10.39 -3.20
CA ALA A 205 23.00 11.25 -2.03
C ALA A 205 22.59 10.47 -0.77
N CYS A 206 21.54 9.66 -0.87
CA CYS A 206 21.03 8.80 0.20
C CYS A 206 22.11 7.85 0.75
N MET A 207 22.82 7.14 -0.11
CA MET A 207 23.88 6.19 0.29
C MET A 207 25.02 6.85 1.08
N ARG A 208 25.26 8.16 0.86
CA ARG A 208 26.27 8.93 1.61
C ARG A 208 25.79 9.37 3.00
N GLN A 209 24.51 9.20 3.30
CA GLN A 209 23.91 9.53 4.59
C GLN A 209 23.84 8.34 5.55
N ASN A 210 24.42 7.19 5.17
CA ASN A 210 24.49 5.96 5.97
C ASN A 210 23.13 5.49 6.53
N PRO A 211 22.07 5.33 5.72
CA PRO A 211 20.79 4.83 6.19
C PRO A 211 20.86 3.33 6.48
N ARG A 212 20.06 2.85 7.44
CA ARG A 212 19.76 1.41 7.54
C ARG A 212 18.64 1.06 6.56
N TRP A 213 17.64 1.93 6.44
CA TRP A 213 16.46 1.72 5.60
C TRP A 213 16.33 2.78 4.52
N ILE A 214 16.06 2.34 3.29
CA ILE A 214 15.68 3.20 2.17
C ILE A 214 14.26 2.81 1.75
N LEU A 215 13.31 3.73 1.91
CA LEU A 215 11.92 3.51 1.57
C LEU A 215 11.56 4.28 0.30
N LEU A 216 11.15 3.56 -0.73
CA LEU A 216 10.57 4.18 -1.92
C LEU A 216 9.05 4.13 -1.83
N SER A 217 8.38 5.26 -1.99
CA SER A 217 6.90 5.29 -1.91
C SER A 217 6.26 4.37 -2.94
N GLU A 218 6.76 4.38 -4.18
CA GLU A 218 6.27 3.51 -5.26
C GLU A 218 7.33 3.20 -6.31
N VAL A 219 7.41 1.94 -6.73
CA VAL A 219 8.24 1.51 -7.88
C VAL A 219 7.38 1.47 -9.13
N ARG A 220 7.50 2.50 -9.99
CA ARG A 220 6.69 2.66 -11.21
C ARG A 220 7.47 2.96 -12.48
N SER A 221 8.78 3.10 -12.38
CA SER A 221 9.67 3.40 -13.50
C SER A 221 10.92 2.54 -13.50
N ALA A 222 11.62 2.46 -14.63
CA ALA A 222 12.90 1.77 -14.73
C ALA A 222 13.94 2.30 -13.73
N GLU A 223 13.99 3.63 -13.55
CA GLU A 223 14.91 4.25 -12.58
C GLU A 223 14.61 3.82 -11.13
N ALA A 224 13.32 3.76 -10.75
CA ALA A 224 12.92 3.30 -9.44
C ALA A 224 13.27 1.81 -9.22
N VAL A 225 13.11 0.95 -10.24
CA VAL A 225 13.55 -0.46 -10.18
C VAL A 225 15.07 -0.55 -9.97
N MET A 226 15.83 0.26 -10.68
CA MET A 226 17.29 0.31 -10.50
C MET A 226 17.67 0.85 -9.13
N ALA A 227 16.94 1.82 -8.60
CA ALA A 227 17.13 2.31 -7.22
C ALA A 227 16.88 1.21 -6.18
N VAL A 228 15.80 0.43 -6.31
CA VAL A 228 15.55 -0.76 -5.48
C VAL A 228 16.72 -1.72 -5.56
N ARG A 229 17.09 -2.15 -6.78
CA ARG A 229 18.19 -3.10 -6.98
C ARG A 229 19.50 -2.64 -6.36
N ASN A 230 19.87 -1.37 -6.58
CA ASN A 230 21.11 -0.82 -6.05
C ASN A 230 21.11 -0.69 -4.53
N SER A 231 19.95 -0.32 -3.93
CA SER A 231 19.80 -0.24 -2.47
C SER A 231 20.01 -1.60 -1.81
N ILE A 232 19.29 -2.64 -2.27
CA ILE A 232 19.39 -3.98 -1.68
C ILE A 232 20.76 -4.64 -1.92
N SER A 233 21.35 -4.45 -3.11
CA SER A 233 22.67 -5.01 -3.42
C SER A 233 23.81 -4.33 -2.65
N SER A 234 23.60 -3.12 -2.15
CA SER A 234 24.57 -2.39 -1.30
C SER A 234 24.36 -2.60 0.20
N GLY A 235 23.44 -3.50 0.58
CA GLY A 235 23.23 -3.91 1.98
C GLY A 235 22.27 -3.02 2.76
N HIS A 236 21.52 -2.13 2.09
CA HIS A 236 20.44 -1.36 2.72
C HIS A 236 19.12 -2.16 2.67
N ASN A 237 18.29 -1.96 3.67
CA ASN A 237 16.96 -2.59 3.71
C ASN A 237 15.92 -1.69 3.05
N ILE A 238 14.90 -2.31 2.47
CA ILE A 238 13.85 -1.58 1.76
C ILE A 238 12.45 -1.97 2.24
N LEU A 239 11.57 -0.97 2.27
CA LEU A 239 10.13 -1.13 2.21
C LEU A 239 9.62 -0.28 1.05
N SER A 240 8.82 -0.86 0.15
CA SER A 240 8.34 -0.13 -1.02
C SER A 240 7.02 -0.68 -1.54
N THR A 241 6.34 0.08 -2.40
CA THR A 241 5.11 -0.37 -3.06
C THR A 241 5.31 -0.57 -4.56
N ILE A 242 4.49 -1.42 -5.14
CA ILE A 242 4.45 -1.67 -6.58
C ILE A 242 3.02 -2.02 -7.02
N HIS A 243 2.65 -1.67 -8.25
CA HIS A 243 1.42 -2.17 -8.85
C HIS A 243 1.62 -3.56 -9.44
N SER A 244 1.00 -4.57 -8.82
CA SER A 244 0.95 -5.94 -9.32
C SER A 244 -0.35 -6.60 -8.87
N ASP A 245 -0.83 -7.56 -9.63
CA ASP A 245 -2.08 -8.31 -9.40
C ASP A 245 -2.00 -9.28 -8.20
N LYS A 246 -0.81 -9.70 -7.83
CA LYS A 246 -0.53 -10.58 -6.69
C LYS A 246 0.92 -10.45 -6.24
N ALA A 247 1.22 -10.90 -5.01
CA ALA A 247 2.57 -10.81 -4.47
C ALA A 247 3.58 -11.65 -5.27
N SER A 248 3.21 -12.85 -5.70
CA SER A 248 4.08 -13.74 -6.47
C SER A 248 4.52 -13.17 -7.83
N SER A 249 3.78 -12.20 -8.39
CA SER A 249 4.12 -11.54 -9.65
C SER A 249 5.12 -10.39 -9.50
N ILE A 250 5.49 -9.99 -8.27
CA ILE A 250 6.34 -8.82 -8.01
C ILE A 250 7.67 -8.87 -8.79
N PRO A 251 8.46 -9.97 -8.79
CA PRO A 251 9.74 -10.00 -9.50
C PRO A 251 9.59 -9.79 -11.01
N MET A 252 8.57 -10.39 -11.60
CA MET A 252 8.25 -10.22 -13.03
C MET A 252 7.73 -8.81 -13.32
N ARG A 253 6.97 -8.22 -12.40
CA ARG A 253 6.51 -6.84 -12.55
C ARG A 253 7.67 -5.85 -12.49
N LEU A 254 8.63 -6.04 -11.60
CA LEU A 254 9.86 -5.25 -11.58
C LEU A 254 10.61 -5.35 -12.91
N TYR A 255 10.75 -6.57 -13.44
CA TYR A 255 11.37 -6.78 -14.75
C TYR A 255 10.63 -6.04 -15.87
N SER A 256 9.30 -6.11 -15.88
CA SER A 256 8.48 -5.47 -16.93
C SER A 256 8.56 -3.93 -16.95
N LEU A 257 9.00 -3.31 -15.87
CA LEU A 257 9.25 -1.87 -15.79
C LEU A 257 10.63 -1.48 -16.35
N LEU A 258 11.52 -2.45 -16.55
CA LEU A 258 12.80 -2.22 -17.20
C LEU A 258 12.59 -2.25 -18.71
N GLU A 259 12.82 -1.15 -19.39
CA GLU A 259 12.78 -1.04 -20.86
C GLU A 259 14.03 -1.62 -21.53
N SER A 260 14.68 -2.62 -20.91
CA SER A 260 15.97 -3.13 -21.33
C SER A 260 15.93 -4.62 -21.69
N SER A 261 16.84 -5.06 -22.59
CA SER A 261 17.05 -6.45 -22.98
C SER A 261 17.92 -7.23 -21.97
N GLN A 262 17.81 -6.97 -20.67
CA GLN A 262 18.53 -7.75 -19.67
C GLN A 262 18.05 -9.20 -19.66
N ASP A 263 18.94 -10.13 -19.29
CA ASP A 263 18.58 -11.51 -19.06
C ASP A 263 17.54 -11.61 -17.92
N ILE A 264 16.36 -12.12 -18.28
CA ILE A 264 15.21 -12.20 -17.38
C ILE A 264 15.49 -13.11 -16.19
N ASP A 265 16.15 -14.25 -16.44
CA ASP A 265 16.45 -15.25 -15.39
C ASP A 265 17.46 -14.68 -14.40
N GLN A 266 18.49 -14.00 -14.88
CA GLN A 266 19.48 -13.36 -14.04
C GLN A 266 18.87 -12.23 -13.21
N PHE A 267 18.00 -11.42 -13.80
CA PHE A 267 17.30 -10.36 -13.08
C PHE A 267 16.39 -10.91 -11.99
N VAL A 268 15.53 -11.88 -12.35
CA VAL A 268 14.56 -12.49 -11.42
C VAL A 268 15.29 -13.20 -10.28
N LYS A 269 16.37 -13.95 -10.55
CA LYS A 269 17.22 -14.54 -9.50
C LYS A 269 17.80 -13.47 -8.58
N GLY A 270 18.27 -12.36 -9.14
CA GLY A 270 18.79 -11.24 -8.35
C GLY A 270 17.71 -10.67 -7.42
N MET A 271 16.48 -10.51 -7.89
CA MET A 271 15.37 -10.05 -7.06
C MET A 271 15.00 -11.06 -5.97
N HIS A 272 14.92 -12.36 -6.30
CA HIS A 272 14.62 -13.43 -5.32
C HIS A 272 15.71 -13.59 -4.26
N ARG A 273 16.95 -13.23 -4.55
CA ARG A 273 18.06 -13.30 -3.57
C ARG A 273 17.98 -12.21 -2.51
N TYR A 274 17.46 -11.04 -2.87
CA TYR A 274 17.53 -9.86 -2.01
C TYR A 274 16.18 -9.38 -1.48
N ILE A 275 15.08 -9.70 -2.13
CA ILE A 275 13.72 -9.40 -1.64
C ILE A 275 13.21 -10.65 -0.92
N GLN A 276 13.05 -10.55 0.40
CA GLN A 276 12.58 -11.69 1.19
C GLN A 276 11.07 -11.89 1.06
N LEU A 277 10.29 -10.78 1.05
CA LEU A 277 8.84 -10.91 1.07
C LEU A 277 8.15 -10.02 0.04
N GLY A 278 7.12 -10.58 -0.59
CA GLY A 278 6.06 -9.88 -1.28
C GLY A 278 4.76 -9.95 -0.50
N VAL A 279 4.05 -8.83 -0.38
CA VAL A 279 2.73 -8.76 0.28
C VAL A 279 1.72 -8.17 -0.70
N HIS A 280 0.56 -8.81 -0.86
CA HIS A 280 -0.51 -8.27 -1.71
C HIS A 280 -1.68 -7.77 -0.88
N VAL A 281 -2.07 -6.51 -1.13
CA VAL A 281 -3.21 -5.86 -0.49
C VAL A 281 -4.30 -5.61 -1.50
N LYS A 282 -5.51 -6.08 -1.20
CA LYS A 282 -6.71 -5.84 -1.99
C LYS A 282 -7.65 -4.89 -1.26
N GLY A 283 -8.25 -3.97 -2.02
CA GLY A 283 -9.32 -3.10 -1.53
C GLY A 283 -10.58 -3.31 -2.38
N PHE A 284 -11.73 -3.49 -1.73
CA PHE A 284 -13.01 -3.71 -2.40
C PHE A 284 -14.18 -3.26 -1.54
N TYR A 285 -15.34 -3.00 -2.15
CA TYR A 285 -16.55 -2.77 -1.39
C TYR A 285 -17.17 -4.11 -0.95
N SER A 286 -17.24 -4.33 0.35
CA SER A 286 -17.81 -5.54 0.93
C SER A 286 -19.32 -5.38 1.11
N THR A 287 -20.10 -6.18 0.38
CA THR A 287 -21.57 -6.23 0.56
C THR A 287 -21.96 -6.82 1.92
N LYS A 288 -21.12 -7.69 2.50
CA LYS A 288 -21.31 -8.28 3.82
C LYS A 288 -21.23 -7.22 4.94
N TYR A 289 -20.20 -6.34 4.86
CA TYR A 289 -19.95 -5.33 5.90
C TYR A 289 -20.50 -3.94 5.53
N GLN A 290 -21.08 -3.77 4.32
CA GLN A 290 -21.62 -2.52 3.80
C GLN A 290 -20.60 -1.36 3.87
N ARG A 291 -19.31 -1.67 3.66
CA ARG A 291 -18.22 -0.71 3.71
C ARG A 291 -17.09 -1.09 2.75
N PHE A 292 -16.21 -0.15 2.51
CA PHE A 292 -14.97 -0.43 1.80
C PHE A 292 -14.02 -1.22 2.71
N GLN A 293 -13.71 -2.44 2.28
CA GLN A 293 -12.85 -3.39 2.98
C GLN A 293 -11.47 -3.40 2.35
N ARG A 294 -10.46 -3.64 3.18
CA ARG A 294 -9.09 -3.92 2.74
C ARG A 294 -8.61 -5.16 3.44
N GLU A 295 -7.81 -5.96 2.76
CA GLU A 295 -7.27 -7.20 3.32
C GLU A 295 -5.94 -7.56 2.68
N ILE A 296 -5.06 -8.24 3.42
CA ILE A 296 -3.92 -8.93 2.85
C ILE A 296 -4.43 -10.23 2.25
N THR A 297 -4.21 -10.42 0.95
CA THR A 297 -4.67 -11.62 0.24
C THR A 297 -3.56 -12.62 -0.06
N GLN A 298 -2.30 -12.17 -0.05
CA GLN A 298 -1.17 -13.06 -0.29
C GLN A 298 0.11 -12.52 0.38
N VAL A 299 0.88 -13.40 0.99
CA VAL A 299 2.27 -13.16 1.41
C VAL A 299 3.14 -14.25 0.82
N VAL A 300 4.22 -13.85 0.15
CA VAL A 300 5.13 -14.74 -0.57
C VAL A 300 6.55 -14.50 -0.11
N GLU A 301 7.23 -15.56 0.25
CA GLU A 301 8.68 -15.58 0.44
C GLU A 301 9.36 -15.82 -0.89
N PHE A 302 10.39 -15.04 -1.20
CA PHE A 302 11.26 -15.24 -2.35
C PHE A 302 12.63 -15.72 -1.89
N TYR A 303 13.18 -16.71 -2.59
CA TYR A 303 14.53 -17.20 -2.33
C TYR A 303 15.16 -17.82 -3.58
N VAL A 304 16.44 -18.05 -3.53
CA VAL A 304 17.16 -18.82 -4.57
C VAL A 304 17.60 -20.14 -3.96
N ASP A 305 17.17 -21.21 -4.58
CA ASP A 305 17.67 -22.54 -4.25
C ASP A 305 19.11 -22.63 -4.76
N ASP A 306 20.07 -22.70 -3.83
CA ASP A 306 21.49 -22.66 -4.16
C ASP A 306 21.97 -23.93 -4.88
N GLU A 307 21.36 -25.10 -4.60
CA GLU A 307 21.71 -26.35 -5.26
C GLU A 307 21.23 -26.38 -6.72
N ALA A 308 19.96 -26.00 -6.93
CA ALA A 308 19.38 -25.94 -8.28
C ALA A 308 19.76 -24.65 -9.02
N ASN A 309 20.28 -23.64 -8.32
CA ASN A 309 20.52 -22.27 -8.81
C ASN A 309 19.27 -21.68 -9.49
N GLN A 310 18.12 -21.85 -8.87
CA GLN A 310 16.81 -21.43 -9.39
C GLN A 310 16.13 -20.45 -8.44
N ALA A 311 15.45 -19.44 -9.01
CA ALA A 311 14.54 -18.59 -8.28
C ALA A 311 13.29 -19.37 -7.87
N LYS A 312 12.96 -19.37 -6.59
CA LYS A 312 11.79 -20.04 -6.03
C LYS A 312 10.98 -19.08 -5.16
N ALA A 313 9.69 -19.38 -5.04
CA ALA A 313 8.77 -18.66 -4.21
C ALA A 313 7.95 -19.63 -3.35
N ASN A 314 7.80 -19.31 -2.07
CA ASN A 314 6.94 -20.01 -1.13
C ASN A 314 5.76 -19.13 -0.75
N ILE A 315 4.53 -19.56 -0.99
CA ILE A 315 3.34 -18.82 -0.59
C ILE A 315 3.12 -19.06 0.91
N ILE A 316 3.59 -18.14 1.74
CA ILE A 316 3.42 -18.18 3.20
C ILE A 316 1.94 -18.08 3.58
N TYR A 317 1.21 -17.21 2.90
CA TYR A 317 -0.19 -16.95 3.17
C TYR A 317 -0.96 -16.68 1.89
N SER A 318 -2.16 -17.23 1.81
CA SER A 318 -3.13 -16.85 0.79
C SER A 318 -4.55 -16.85 1.35
N ARG A 319 -5.38 -15.94 0.84
CA ARG A 319 -6.80 -15.84 1.12
C ARG A 319 -7.57 -15.91 -0.19
N ASP A 320 -8.51 -16.83 -0.29
CA ASP A 320 -9.35 -16.98 -1.46
C ASP A 320 -10.55 -16.00 -1.47
N LEU A 321 -11.32 -16.01 -2.55
CA LEU A 321 -12.50 -15.15 -2.69
C LEU A 321 -13.65 -15.50 -1.70
N ALA A 322 -13.63 -16.69 -1.14
CA ALA A 322 -14.58 -17.12 -0.11
C ALA A 322 -14.14 -16.71 1.30
N GLY A 323 -12.90 -16.18 1.43
CA GLY A 323 -12.33 -15.78 2.71
C GLY A 323 -11.58 -16.90 3.42
N ASN A 324 -11.37 -18.06 2.78
CA ASN A 324 -10.60 -19.15 3.37
C ASN A 324 -9.10 -18.79 3.37
N GLU A 325 -8.46 -18.97 4.50
CA GLU A 325 -7.04 -18.69 4.70
C GLU A 325 -6.21 -19.98 4.64
N THR A 326 -5.11 -19.92 3.92
CA THR A 326 -4.11 -20.99 3.87
C THR A 326 -2.78 -20.43 4.36
N TYR A 327 -2.08 -21.19 5.20
CA TYR A 327 -0.78 -20.85 5.76
C TYR A 327 0.21 -21.96 5.47
N ASN A 328 1.41 -21.58 5.00
CA ASN A 328 2.57 -22.47 4.91
C ASN A 328 3.70 -21.89 5.76
N ASN A 329 4.52 -22.76 6.31
CA ASN A 329 5.68 -22.32 7.09
C ASN A 329 6.72 -21.63 6.19
N PRO A 330 7.49 -20.68 6.74
CA PRO A 330 8.65 -20.13 6.06
C PRO A 330 9.67 -21.24 5.78
N THR A 331 10.46 -21.07 4.73
CA THR A 331 11.56 -21.99 4.44
C THR A 331 12.74 -21.76 5.39
N SER A 332 13.68 -22.72 5.41
CA SER A 332 14.94 -22.54 6.15
C SER A 332 15.70 -21.28 5.69
N HIS A 333 15.59 -20.91 4.41
CA HIS A 333 16.23 -19.69 3.89
C HIS A 333 15.79 -18.42 4.64
N LEU A 334 14.49 -18.24 4.88
CA LEU A 334 13.98 -17.08 5.62
C LEU A 334 14.32 -17.18 7.11
N ILE A 335 14.20 -18.36 7.70
CA ILE A 335 14.53 -18.61 9.11
C ILE A 335 16.02 -18.30 9.38
N ASP A 336 16.92 -18.81 8.54
CA ASP A 336 18.36 -18.59 8.65
C ASP A 336 18.72 -17.11 8.42
N TYR A 337 18.05 -16.46 7.45
CA TYR A 337 18.20 -15.02 7.23
C TYR A 337 17.83 -14.23 8.48
N LEU A 338 16.66 -14.47 9.07
CA LEU A 338 16.18 -13.80 10.28
C LEU A 338 17.11 -14.06 11.47
N ALA A 339 17.58 -15.30 11.63
CA ALA A 339 18.56 -15.67 12.68
C ALA A 339 19.87 -14.89 12.51
N SER A 340 20.34 -14.69 11.26
CA SER A 340 21.53 -13.89 10.96
C SER A 340 21.35 -12.41 11.34
N GLN A 341 20.12 -11.91 11.38
CA GLN A 341 19.76 -10.57 11.82
C GLN A 341 19.42 -10.49 13.33
N GLY A 342 19.58 -11.59 14.07
CA GLY A 342 19.30 -11.65 15.50
C GLY A 342 17.84 -11.86 15.88
N VAL A 343 16.99 -12.24 14.93
CA VAL A 343 15.58 -12.60 15.17
C VAL A 343 15.43 -14.13 15.13
N VAL A 344 15.02 -14.73 16.24
CA VAL A 344 14.77 -16.17 16.32
C VAL A 344 13.29 -16.42 16.06
N MET A 345 12.99 -16.85 14.85
CA MET A 345 11.64 -17.26 14.44
C MET A 345 11.48 -18.78 14.64
N ARG A 346 10.28 -19.23 15.03
CA ARG A 346 9.96 -20.66 15.07
C ARG A 346 9.81 -21.19 13.65
N GLU A 347 10.06 -22.47 13.45
CA GLU A 347 9.84 -23.16 12.18
C GLU A 347 8.34 -23.16 11.78
N ASP A 348 7.45 -23.14 12.79
CA ASP A 348 6.00 -23.15 12.66
C ASP A 348 5.33 -21.91 13.28
N PRO A 349 5.58 -20.68 12.77
CA PRO A 349 5.14 -19.45 13.42
C PRO A 349 3.61 -19.30 13.48
N PHE A 350 2.87 -20.04 12.66
CA PHE A 350 1.41 -19.96 12.54
C PHE A 350 0.66 -20.94 13.43
N ILE A 351 1.36 -21.85 14.11
CA ILE A 351 0.78 -22.79 15.08
C ILE A 351 0.73 -22.13 16.47
N PRO A 352 -0.42 -22.13 17.16
CA PRO A 352 -0.53 -21.56 18.50
C PRO A 352 0.43 -22.22 19.48
N LYS A 353 1.05 -21.41 20.35
CA LYS A 353 1.90 -21.95 21.42
C LYS A 353 1.08 -22.88 22.32
N GLY A 354 1.52 -24.14 22.45
CA GLY A 354 0.87 -25.16 23.30
C GLY A 354 0.02 -26.19 22.55
N GLN A 355 -0.11 -26.08 21.21
CA GLN A 355 -0.60 -27.18 20.37
C GLN A 355 0.60 -27.83 19.69
N GLU A 356 1.18 -28.84 20.32
CA GLU A 356 2.15 -29.72 19.67
C GLU A 356 1.38 -30.64 18.72
N ILE A 357 1.58 -30.48 17.41
CA ILE A 357 1.13 -31.43 16.42
C ILE A 357 2.16 -32.57 16.43
N ALA A 358 1.72 -33.79 16.73
CA ALA A 358 2.57 -34.97 16.55
C ALA A 358 3.03 -35.01 15.08
N ALA A 359 4.34 -34.97 14.84
CA ALA A 359 4.91 -35.06 13.52
C ALA A 359 4.49 -36.38 12.88
N SER A 360 3.62 -36.35 11.88
CA SER A 360 3.43 -37.47 10.95
C SER A 360 4.52 -37.35 9.90
N GLU A 361 5.40 -38.32 9.86
CA GLU A 361 6.41 -38.49 8.82
C GLU A 361 5.73 -38.87 7.49
N GLU A 362 5.03 -37.98 6.82
CA GLU A 362 4.70 -38.11 5.39
C GLU A 362 4.01 -36.83 4.93
N ASP A 363 4.62 -36.21 3.92
CA ASP A 363 4.14 -35.08 3.10
C ASP A 363 3.93 -33.71 3.79
N GLY A 364 4.77 -32.74 3.39
CA GLY A 364 4.78 -31.33 3.78
C GLY A 364 3.53 -30.48 3.44
N LEU A 365 2.32 -31.03 3.60
CA LEU A 365 1.05 -30.34 3.47
C LEU A 365 0.24 -30.53 4.76
N ILE A 366 0.17 -29.51 5.59
CA ILE A 366 -0.72 -29.49 6.76
C ILE A 366 -2.12 -29.19 6.29
N HIS A 367 -2.96 -30.22 6.18
CA HIS A 367 -4.40 -30.06 6.08
C HIS A 367 -4.97 -29.79 7.48
N VAL A 368 -5.47 -28.60 7.73
CA VAL A 368 -6.28 -28.34 8.92
C VAL A 368 -7.68 -28.90 8.65
N GLU A 369 -7.97 -30.09 9.14
CA GLU A 369 -9.35 -30.60 9.17
C GLU A 369 -10.17 -29.77 10.16
N ASN A 370 -11.09 -28.98 9.64
CA ASN A 370 -12.16 -28.38 10.44
C ASN A 370 -13.10 -29.51 10.87
N GLN A 371 -13.08 -29.88 12.15
CA GLN A 371 -14.14 -30.72 12.72
C GLN A 371 -15.48 -29.94 12.66
N PRO A 372 -16.54 -30.52 12.08
CA PRO A 372 -17.84 -29.87 12.06
C PRO A 372 -18.40 -29.79 13.48
N GLN A 373 -18.63 -28.59 13.99
CA GLN A 373 -19.46 -28.39 15.18
C GLN A 373 -20.86 -28.93 14.87
N GLN A 374 -21.32 -29.86 15.69
CA GLN A 374 -22.69 -30.37 15.66
C GLN A 374 -23.68 -29.22 15.83
N VAL A 375 -24.35 -28.84 14.76
CA VAL A 375 -25.49 -27.96 14.79
C VAL A 375 -26.69 -28.77 15.29
N THR A 376 -27.15 -28.50 16.49
CA THR A 376 -28.43 -29.02 17.03
C THR A 376 -29.53 -28.51 16.13
N GLN A 377 -30.20 -29.44 15.46
CA GLN A 377 -31.39 -29.17 14.66
C GLN A 377 -32.55 -28.76 15.60
N THR A 378 -32.93 -27.49 15.53
CA THR A 378 -34.22 -27.05 16.02
C THR A 378 -35.24 -27.19 14.87
N GLN A 379 -36.25 -28.02 15.07
CA GLN A 379 -37.30 -28.28 14.12
C GLN A 379 -38.10 -27.00 13.79
N ALA A 380 -38.24 -26.72 12.49
CA ALA A 380 -39.19 -25.71 12.00
C ALA A 380 -40.59 -26.29 11.87
N PRO A 381 -41.63 -25.50 12.14
CA PRO A 381 -43.01 -25.95 11.96
C PRO A 381 -43.40 -25.92 10.47
N THR A 382 -44.02 -27.01 10.08
CA THR A 382 -44.70 -27.18 8.79
C THR A 382 -45.91 -26.22 8.69
N ASN A 383 -45.92 -25.43 7.62
CA ASN A 383 -47.17 -24.77 7.20
C ASN A 383 -47.39 -25.04 5.71
N THR A 384 -48.41 -25.85 5.45
CA THR A 384 -49.02 -26.13 4.17
C THR A 384 -49.91 -24.95 3.78
N GLY A 385 -49.65 -24.32 2.63
CA GLY A 385 -50.52 -23.31 2.04
C GLY A 385 -50.37 -23.34 0.52
N GLU A 386 -51.46 -23.66 -0.11
CA GLU A 386 -51.68 -23.92 -1.53
C GLU A 386 -51.30 -22.76 -2.46
N LEU A 387 -50.81 -23.14 -3.63
CA LEU A 387 -50.60 -22.28 -4.80
C LEU A 387 -51.96 -22.06 -5.52
N GLU A 388 -52.40 -20.87 -5.62
CA GLU A 388 -53.37 -20.46 -6.66
C GLU A 388 -52.61 -19.72 -7.80
N VAL A 389 -52.76 -20.27 -8.98
CA VAL A 389 -52.35 -19.71 -10.26
C VAL A 389 -53.45 -18.72 -10.69
N MET A 390 -53.08 -17.49 -11.03
CA MET A 390 -53.88 -16.62 -11.88
C MET A 390 -53.02 -16.01 -12.99
N ASP A 391 -53.38 -16.43 -14.22
CA ASP A 391 -53.02 -15.75 -15.48
C ASP A 391 -53.59 -14.31 -15.53
N MET A 392 -52.75 -13.36 -15.97
CA MET A 392 -53.00 -12.37 -17.00
C MET A 392 -51.72 -11.53 -17.23
#